data_d928a5697b29d9f1d6473d30186b12f8
#
_entry.id   d928a5697b29d9f1d6473d30186b12f8
#
_cell.length_a   1.000
_cell.length_b   1.000
_cell.length_c   1.000
_cell.angle_alpha   90.00
_cell.angle_beta   90.00
_cell.angle_gamma   90.00
#
_symmetry.space_group_name_H-M   'P 1'
#
loop_
_entity.id
_entity.type
_entity.pdbx_description
1 polymer ?
#
loop_
_entity_poly.entity_id
_entity_poly.type
_entity_poly.pdbx_seq_one_letter_code
_entity_poly.pdbx_strand_id
1 'polypeptide(L)'
;ESNNTTLSNNQVLESRDVVLWYSKGLKIHDNVIRNGRYGIHFMYANNARIVDNVFRDNLTGGSLMYSNDLYFEDNEFSRSQSKASGYGLLFKDVDNVEMLHNSFHHNRIGLTFEGAPFTPGAYVRLRDNLIGFNQLAIAMSTTVGAQFGGNTFVGNLRQADTTGGSIEHHNSWQIDGRGNYWDDYRGYDADGDGMGDIEYRYRPAYGELVQ
;
A
#
# COMPACT_ATOMS: atom_id res chain seq x y z
N GLU A 1 -4.24 -24.98 4.89
CA GLU A 1 -3.52 -24.95 3.60
C GLU A 1 -4.50 -25.16 2.46
N SER A 2 -4.46 -24.27 1.48
CA SER A 2 -5.27 -24.39 0.25
C SER A 2 -4.41 -23.93 -0.92
N ASN A 3 -4.08 -24.86 -1.81
CA ASN A 3 -3.26 -24.55 -2.97
C ASN A 3 -4.12 -24.45 -4.23
N ASN A 4 -3.73 -23.56 -5.15
CA ASN A 4 -4.43 -23.34 -6.43
C ASN A 4 -5.94 -23.06 -6.24
N THR A 5 -6.26 -22.28 -5.21
CA THR A 5 -7.64 -21.95 -4.83
C THR A 5 -8.08 -20.65 -5.51
N THR A 6 -9.30 -20.63 -6.01
CA THR A 6 -9.98 -19.42 -6.48
C THR A 6 -11.05 -19.00 -5.50
N LEU A 7 -11.01 -17.73 -5.08
CA LEU A 7 -12.04 -17.05 -4.30
C LEU A 7 -12.60 -15.92 -5.18
N SER A 8 -13.82 -16.04 -5.66
CA SER A 8 -14.37 -15.06 -6.60
C SER A 8 -15.87 -14.83 -6.43
N ASN A 9 -16.30 -13.60 -6.74
CA ASN A 9 -17.72 -13.20 -6.77
C ASN A 9 -18.44 -13.41 -5.41
N ASN A 10 -17.72 -13.22 -4.29
CA ASN A 10 -18.32 -13.37 -2.97
C ASN A 10 -18.63 -12.00 -2.34
N GLN A 11 -19.67 -11.99 -1.52
CA GLN A 11 -19.91 -10.94 -0.55
C GLN A 11 -19.68 -11.47 0.86
N VAL A 12 -18.65 -10.98 1.53
CA VAL A 12 -18.29 -11.36 2.89
C VAL A 12 -18.57 -10.17 3.82
N LEU A 13 -19.49 -10.36 4.75
CA LEU A 13 -19.95 -9.29 5.64
C LEU A 13 -19.69 -9.69 7.10
N GLU A 14 -19.22 -8.74 7.91
CA GLU A 14 -19.08 -8.89 9.36
C GLU A 14 -18.25 -10.13 9.77
N SER A 15 -17.37 -10.58 8.90
CA SER A 15 -16.47 -11.68 9.20
C SER A 15 -15.32 -11.22 10.05
N ARG A 16 -14.86 -12.06 10.95
CA ARG A 16 -13.64 -11.75 11.70
C ARG A 16 -12.46 -11.54 10.74
N ASP A 17 -12.14 -12.48 9.91
CA ASP A 17 -11.02 -12.44 8.97
C ASP A 17 -11.29 -13.32 7.75
N VAL A 18 -10.86 -12.87 6.56
CA VAL A 18 -10.65 -13.75 5.41
C VAL A 18 -9.18 -14.15 5.43
N VAL A 19 -8.88 -15.31 6.00
CA VAL A 19 -7.52 -15.78 6.26
C VAL A 19 -7.06 -16.77 5.21
N LEU A 20 -5.88 -16.50 4.64
CA LEU A 20 -5.17 -17.39 3.72
C LEU A 20 -3.82 -17.72 4.37
N TRP A 21 -3.73 -18.93 4.90
CA TRP A 21 -2.61 -19.38 5.71
C TRP A 21 -1.92 -20.59 5.09
N TYR A 22 -0.60 -20.51 4.93
CA TYR A 22 0.24 -21.54 4.29
C TYR A 22 -0.32 -22.01 2.94
N SER A 23 -0.73 -21.05 2.09
CA SER A 23 -1.40 -21.34 0.83
C SER A 23 -0.59 -20.77 -0.34
N LYS A 24 -0.72 -21.36 -1.53
CA LYS A 24 -0.03 -20.87 -2.73
C LYS A 24 -0.87 -21.03 -4.00
N GLY A 25 -0.53 -20.22 -5.02
CA GLY A 25 -1.25 -20.28 -6.30
C GLY A 25 -2.69 -19.76 -6.18
N LEU A 26 -2.88 -18.67 -5.44
CA LEU A 26 -4.21 -18.15 -5.13
C LEU A 26 -4.69 -17.19 -6.22
N LYS A 27 -5.98 -17.26 -6.54
CA LYS A 27 -6.68 -16.30 -7.38
C LYS A 27 -7.85 -15.73 -6.59
N ILE A 28 -7.84 -14.43 -6.33
CA ILE A 28 -8.83 -13.74 -5.50
C ILE A 28 -9.35 -12.57 -6.33
N HIS A 29 -10.59 -12.65 -6.79
CA HIS A 29 -11.11 -11.62 -7.68
C HIS A 29 -12.61 -11.39 -7.55
N ASP A 30 -13.04 -10.16 -7.86
CA ASP A 30 -14.46 -9.77 -7.86
C ASP A 30 -15.17 -10.00 -6.51
N ASN A 31 -14.47 -9.85 -5.39
CA ASN A 31 -15.07 -10.02 -4.07
C ASN A 31 -15.34 -8.66 -3.41
N VAL A 32 -16.39 -8.59 -2.61
CA VAL A 32 -16.69 -7.48 -1.71
C VAL A 32 -16.59 -7.97 -0.27
N ILE A 33 -15.62 -7.48 0.49
CA ILE A 33 -15.35 -7.89 1.87
C ILE A 33 -15.41 -6.66 2.76
N ARG A 34 -16.38 -6.62 3.69
CA ARG A 34 -16.62 -5.42 4.49
C ARG A 34 -17.10 -5.69 5.91
N ASN A 35 -16.92 -4.65 6.77
CA ASN A 35 -17.34 -4.64 8.18
C ASN A 35 -16.70 -5.77 9.02
N GLY A 36 -15.52 -6.23 8.61
CA GLY A 36 -14.77 -7.27 9.33
C GLY A 36 -13.57 -6.68 10.10
N ARG A 37 -12.79 -7.56 10.70
CA ARG A 37 -11.52 -7.16 11.31
C ARG A 37 -10.43 -7.00 10.25
N TYR A 38 -10.15 -8.03 9.47
CA TYR A 38 -9.28 -7.98 8.29
C TYR A 38 -10.08 -8.33 7.05
N GLY A 39 -10.07 -7.43 6.06
CA GLY A 39 -10.66 -7.72 4.76
C GLY A 39 -9.97 -8.90 4.08
N ILE A 40 -8.63 -8.88 4.05
CA ILE A 40 -7.81 -10.02 3.62
C ILE A 40 -6.61 -10.17 4.56
N HIS A 41 -6.29 -11.41 4.94
CA HIS A 41 -5.18 -11.70 5.84
C HIS A 41 -4.32 -12.84 5.28
N PHE A 42 -3.16 -12.50 4.77
CA PHE A 42 -2.16 -13.45 4.30
C PHE A 42 -1.15 -13.75 5.41
N MET A 43 -0.85 -15.02 5.59
CA MET A 43 0.22 -15.45 6.46
C MET A 43 0.89 -16.68 5.83
N TYR A 44 2.14 -16.51 5.38
CA TYR A 44 2.88 -17.50 4.60
C TYR A 44 2.09 -17.93 3.33
N ALA A 45 1.43 -16.97 2.66
CA ALA A 45 0.68 -17.22 1.44
C ALA A 45 1.44 -16.63 0.24
N ASN A 46 1.78 -17.47 -0.72
CA ASN A 46 2.69 -17.12 -1.79
C ASN A 46 2.07 -17.34 -3.16
N ASN A 47 2.61 -16.65 -4.18
CA ASN A 47 2.15 -16.74 -5.56
C ASN A 47 0.62 -16.51 -5.65
N ALA A 48 0.23 -15.29 -5.36
CA ALA A 48 -1.19 -14.91 -5.33
C ALA A 48 -1.48 -13.73 -6.26
N ARG A 49 -2.60 -13.81 -6.97
CA ARG A 49 -3.14 -12.73 -7.78
C ARG A 49 -4.47 -12.25 -7.18
N ILE A 50 -4.52 -10.96 -6.84
CA ILE A 50 -5.65 -10.30 -6.18
C ILE A 50 -6.11 -9.16 -7.09
N VAL A 51 -7.30 -9.28 -7.71
CA VAL A 51 -7.76 -8.40 -8.78
C VAL A 51 -9.23 -8.04 -8.61
N ASP A 52 -9.59 -6.78 -8.85
CA ASP A 52 -10.99 -6.31 -8.85
C ASP A 52 -11.74 -6.60 -7.54
N ASN A 53 -11.09 -6.49 -6.38
CA ASN A 53 -11.76 -6.69 -5.10
C ASN A 53 -12.02 -5.37 -4.38
N VAL A 54 -13.04 -5.35 -3.54
CA VAL A 54 -13.38 -4.22 -2.66
C VAL A 54 -13.25 -4.66 -1.19
N PHE A 55 -12.29 -4.07 -0.49
CA PHE A 55 -12.07 -4.24 0.96
C PHE A 55 -12.44 -2.94 1.66
N ARG A 56 -13.65 -2.85 2.20
CA ARG A 56 -14.23 -1.60 2.68
C ARG A 56 -14.77 -1.71 4.10
N ASP A 57 -14.63 -0.62 4.87
CA ASP A 57 -15.19 -0.51 6.23
C ASP A 57 -14.70 -1.62 7.19
N ASN A 58 -13.49 -2.18 6.96
CA ASN A 58 -12.86 -3.14 7.85
C ASN A 58 -12.04 -2.41 8.93
N LEU A 59 -11.71 -3.08 10.03
CA LEU A 59 -10.75 -2.50 10.98
C LEU A 59 -9.38 -2.32 10.32
N THR A 60 -9.00 -3.25 9.44
CA THR A 60 -7.85 -3.18 8.53
C THR A 60 -8.29 -3.76 7.18
N GLY A 61 -8.06 -3.04 6.10
CA GLY A 61 -8.42 -3.51 4.76
C GLY A 61 -7.71 -4.78 4.37
N GLY A 62 -6.39 -4.84 4.59
CA GLY A 62 -5.60 -6.05 4.38
C GLY A 62 -4.33 -6.10 5.22
N SER A 63 -3.89 -7.31 5.52
CA SER A 63 -2.65 -7.59 6.22
C SER A 63 -1.90 -8.72 5.51
N LEU A 64 -0.72 -8.42 5.00
CA LEU A 64 0.15 -9.35 4.31
C LEU A 64 1.36 -9.61 5.19
N MET A 65 1.54 -10.86 5.63
CA MET A 65 2.62 -11.24 6.52
C MET A 65 3.39 -12.45 5.99
N TYR A 66 4.73 -12.35 5.99
CA TYR A 66 5.63 -13.45 5.66
C TYR A 66 5.31 -14.13 4.32
N SER A 67 4.94 -13.34 3.33
CA SER A 67 4.40 -13.82 2.06
C SER A 67 5.20 -13.24 0.90
N ASN A 68 5.23 -13.91 -0.24
CA ASN A 68 5.97 -13.46 -1.41
C ASN A 68 5.24 -13.73 -2.74
N ASP A 69 5.73 -13.07 -3.80
CA ASP A 69 5.22 -13.20 -5.16
C ASP A 69 3.73 -12.85 -5.24
N LEU A 70 3.40 -11.63 -4.83
CA LEU A 70 2.02 -11.14 -4.75
C LEU A 70 1.76 -10.10 -5.84
N TYR A 71 0.64 -10.22 -6.51
CA TYR A 71 0.18 -9.27 -7.53
C TYR A 71 -1.19 -8.72 -7.18
N PHE A 72 -1.30 -7.41 -7.09
CA PHE A 72 -2.54 -6.67 -6.82
C PHE A 72 -2.86 -5.72 -7.96
N GLU A 73 -4.07 -5.81 -8.52
CA GLU A 73 -4.52 -4.95 -9.60
C GLU A 73 -5.99 -4.57 -9.41
N ASP A 74 -6.30 -3.29 -9.65
CA ASP A 74 -7.67 -2.75 -9.64
C ASP A 74 -8.47 -3.02 -8.33
N ASN A 75 -7.79 -3.11 -7.18
CA ASN A 75 -8.48 -3.30 -5.90
C ASN A 75 -8.76 -1.97 -5.19
N GLU A 76 -9.84 -1.93 -4.43
CA GLU A 76 -10.18 -0.84 -3.50
C GLU A 76 -9.92 -1.28 -2.05
N PHE A 77 -9.13 -0.48 -1.31
CA PHE A 77 -8.93 -0.58 0.12
C PHE A 77 -9.38 0.72 0.77
N SER A 78 -10.55 0.73 1.41
CA SER A 78 -11.13 1.99 1.86
C SER A 78 -11.80 1.94 3.23
N ARG A 79 -11.84 3.11 3.88
CA ARG A 79 -12.55 3.37 5.13
C ARG A 79 -12.12 2.50 6.32
N SER A 80 -10.88 2.08 6.35
CA SER A 80 -10.29 1.43 7.53
C SER A 80 -9.89 2.51 8.54
N GLN A 81 -10.73 2.76 9.55
CA GLN A 81 -10.63 3.90 10.46
C GLN A 81 -10.34 3.52 11.93
N SER A 82 -10.03 2.26 12.21
CA SER A 82 -9.67 1.82 13.56
C SER A 82 -8.51 2.63 14.13
N LYS A 83 -8.65 3.12 15.38
CA LYS A 83 -7.59 3.88 16.05
C LYS A 83 -6.31 3.07 16.25
N ALA A 84 -6.44 1.77 16.43
CA ALA A 84 -5.30 0.87 16.67
C ALA A 84 -4.65 0.36 15.38
N SER A 85 -5.42 0.14 14.31
CA SER A 85 -4.98 -0.58 13.13
C SER A 85 -5.65 -0.13 11.83
N GLY A 86 -6.14 1.06 11.69
CA GLY A 86 -6.87 1.57 10.52
C GLY A 86 -6.03 1.64 9.22
N TYR A 87 -5.38 0.54 8.85
CA TYR A 87 -4.58 0.43 7.64
C TYR A 87 -5.44 0.06 6.44
N GLY A 88 -5.23 0.72 5.30
CA GLY A 88 -5.72 0.21 4.03
C GLY A 88 -5.06 -1.13 3.72
N LEU A 89 -3.71 -1.16 3.71
CA LEU A 89 -2.95 -2.40 3.55
C LEU A 89 -1.65 -2.35 4.38
N LEU A 90 -1.39 -3.42 5.12
CA LEU A 90 -0.16 -3.63 5.87
C LEU A 90 0.71 -4.68 5.19
N PHE A 91 1.99 -4.35 5.01
CA PHE A 91 3.05 -5.23 4.53
C PHE A 91 4.02 -5.50 5.68
N LYS A 92 4.13 -6.75 6.08
CA LYS A 92 5.06 -7.17 7.12
C LYS A 92 5.92 -8.34 6.64
N ASP A 93 7.22 -8.09 6.51
CA ASP A 93 8.18 -9.10 6.08
C ASP A 93 7.73 -9.82 4.79
N VAL A 94 7.38 -9.06 3.75
CA VAL A 94 6.93 -9.57 2.44
C VAL A 94 7.89 -9.19 1.34
N ASP A 95 7.95 -10.01 0.30
CA ASP A 95 8.85 -9.87 -0.83
C ASP A 95 8.11 -9.98 -2.18
N ASN A 96 8.68 -9.37 -3.21
CA ASN A 96 8.24 -9.48 -4.61
C ASN A 96 6.74 -9.16 -4.78
N VAL A 97 6.38 -7.93 -4.44
CA VAL A 97 5.00 -7.45 -4.56
C VAL A 97 4.90 -6.44 -5.71
N GLU A 98 3.94 -6.67 -6.60
CA GLU A 98 3.54 -5.70 -7.63
C GLU A 98 2.13 -5.19 -7.33
N MET A 99 1.95 -3.88 -7.38
CA MET A 99 0.67 -3.22 -7.16
C MET A 99 0.39 -2.24 -8.28
N LEU A 100 -0.68 -2.48 -9.02
CA LEU A 100 -1.05 -1.71 -10.21
C LEU A 100 -2.50 -1.23 -10.12
N HIS A 101 -2.75 0.05 -10.36
CA HIS A 101 -4.09 0.67 -10.45
C HIS A 101 -4.99 0.46 -9.19
N ASN A 102 -4.42 0.17 -8.02
CA ASN A 102 -5.22 0.03 -6.81
C ASN A 102 -5.57 1.40 -6.21
N SER A 103 -6.62 1.45 -5.40
CA SER A 103 -7.01 2.64 -4.66
C SER A 103 -7.00 2.41 -3.14
N PHE A 104 -6.32 3.31 -2.42
CA PHE A 104 -6.19 3.32 -0.95
C PHE A 104 -6.71 4.65 -0.44
N HIS A 105 -7.96 4.70 0.02
CA HIS A 105 -8.56 5.99 0.36
C HIS A 105 -9.44 5.98 1.61
N HIS A 106 -9.51 7.14 2.27
CA HIS A 106 -10.30 7.33 3.49
C HIS A 106 -9.90 6.37 4.62
N ASN A 107 -8.66 5.89 4.65
CA ASN A 107 -8.13 5.10 5.73
C ASN A 107 -7.47 5.99 6.79
N ARG A 108 -7.23 5.48 7.98
CA ARG A 108 -6.34 6.15 8.93
C ARG A 108 -4.92 6.19 8.36
N ILE A 109 -4.42 5.06 7.86
CA ILE A 109 -3.16 4.98 7.10
C ILE A 109 -3.44 4.22 5.81
N GLY A 110 -3.07 4.80 4.66
CA GLY A 110 -3.27 4.16 3.37
C GLY A 110 -2.46 2.87 3.25
N LEU A 111 -1.15 2.99 3.37
CA LEU A 111 -0.20 1.89 3.25
C LEU A 111 0.77 1.89 4.43
N THR A 112 1.06 0.72 4.98
CA THR A 112 2.02 0.55 6.07
C THR A 112 3.04 -0.52 5.70
N PHE A 113 4.33 -0.19 5.79
CA PHE A 113 5.45 -1.08 5.50
C PHE A 113 6.23 -1.34 6.78
N GLU A 114 6.32 -2.61 7.18
CA GLU A 114 7.11 -3.08 8.31
C GLU A 114 8.11 -4.14 7.81
N GLY A 115 9.37 -3.73 7.55
CA GLY A 115 10.40 -4.61 7.01
C GLY A 115 10.03 -5.21 5.63
N ALA A 116 9.44 -4.43 4.75
CA ALA A 116 9.04 -4.87 3.41
C ALA A 116 9.60 -3.95 2.32
N PRO A 117 10.33 -4.49 1.29
CA PRO A 117 10.73 -5.90 1.15
C PRO A 117 11.64 -6.37 2.29
N PHE A 118 11.59 -7.66 2.62
CA PHE A 118 12.36 -8.25 3.73
C PHE A 118 13.72 -8.79 3.29
N THR A 119 13.76 -9.50 2.16
CA THR A 119 14.99 -10.11 1.65
C THR A 119 15.80 -9.11 0.83
N PRO A 120 17.10 -8.98 1.03
CA PRO A 120 17.94 -8.13 0.20
C PRO A 120 17.81 -8.46 -1.29
N GLY A 121 17.53 -7.45 -2.12
CA GLY A 121 17.30 -7.59 -3.55
C GLY A 121 15.86 -7.92 -3.95
N ALA A 122 14.99 -8.25 -3.01
CA ALA A 122 13.55 -8.30 -3.26
C ALA A 122 12.96 -6.89 -3.44
N TYR A 123 11.72 -6.80 -3.87
CA TYR A 123 11.07 -5.53 -4.16
C TYR A 123 9.62 -5.49 -3.68
N VAL A 124 9.14 -4.28 -3.46
CA VAL A 124 7.70 -3.93 -3.42
C VAL A 124 7.52 -2.75 -4.36
N ARG A 125 6.77 -2.94 -5.44
CA ARG A 125 6.55 -1.93 -6.48
C ARG A 125 5.10 -1.48 -6.51
N LEU A 126 4.93 -0.16 -6.49
CA LEU A 126 3.64 0.49 -6.61
C LEU A 126 3.62 1.36 -7.87
N ARG A 127 2.75 1.02 -8.82
CA ARG A 127 2.60 1.74 -10.08
C ARG A 127 1.16 2.19 -10.27
N ASP A 128 0.98 3.45 -10.65
CA ASP A 128 -0.30 3.99 -11.08
C ASP A 128 -1.45 3.79 -10.08
N ASN A 129 -1.15 3.77 -8.77
CA ASN A 129 -2.15 3.64 -7.72
C ASN A 129 -2.64 5.02 -7.25
N LEU A 130 -3.84 5.07 -6.72
CA LEU A 130 -4.40 6.21 -6.02
C LEU A 130 -4.23 6.02 -4.50
N ILE A 131 -3.52 6.93 -3.85
CA ILE A 131 -3.40 6.98 -2.39
C ILE A 131 -3.98 8.33 -1.93
N GLY A 132 -5.24 8.34 -1.51
CA GLY A 132 -5.94 9.60 -1.30
C GLY A 132 -6.82 9.68 -0.06
N PHE A 133 -7.00 10.90 0.45
CA PHE A 133 -7.93 11.20 1.54
C PHE A 133 -7.70 10.38 2.82
N ASN A 134 -6.46 9.97 3.07
CA ASN A 134 -6.05 9.28 4.30
C ASN A 134 -5.55 10.30 5.34
N GLN A 135 -5.54 9.94 6.61
CA GLN A 135 -4.85 10.77 7.61
C GLN A 135 -3.34 10.72 7.40
N LEU A 136 -2.81 9.55 7.00
CA LEU A 136 -1.44 9.36 6.56
C LEU A 136 -1.43 8.48 5.30
N ALA A 137 -0.78 8.93 4.23
CA ALA A 137 -0.75 8.14 3.01
C ALA A 137 0.13 6.90 3.18
N ILE A 138 1.37 7.08 3.62
CA ILE A 138 2.35 5.99 3.77
C ILE A 138 3.04 6.07 5.15
N ALA A 139 3.08 4.95 5.86
CA ALA A 139 3.94 4.73 7.01
C ALA A 139 5.02 3.69 6.69
N MET A 140 6.28 3.98 7.04
CA MET A 140 7.40 3.07 6.81
C MET A 140 8.18 2.81 8.09
N SER A 141 8.56 1.55 8.31
CA SER A 141 9.50 1.14 9.34
C SER A 141 10.51 0.16 8.76
N THR A 142 11.80 0.51 8.83
CA THR A 142 12.91 -0.31 8.33
C THR A 142 12.75 -0.80 6.88
N THR A 143 12.14 0.01 6.02
CA THR A 143 11.83 -0.33 4.62
C THR A 143 12.97 0.08 3.70
N VAL A 144 13.47 -0.87 2.91
CA VAL A 144 14.55 -0.70 1.93
C VAL A 144 14.19 -1.44 0.65
N GLY A 145 14.20 -0.75 -0.50
CA GLY A 145 13.93 -1.35 -1.80
C GLY A 145 12.47 -1.26 -2.27
N ALA A 146 11.65 -0.48 -1.57
CA ALA A 146 10.32 -0.12 -2.09
C ALA A 146 10.44 0.89 -3.24
N GLN A 147 9.59 0.76 -4.25
CA GLN A 147 9.61 1.56 -5.48
C GLN A 147 8.22 2.11 -5.77
N PHE A 148 8.14 3.41 -6.03
CA PHE A 148 6.89 4.14 -6.25
C PHE A 148 6.97 4.96 -7.53
N GLY A 149 6.16 4.66 -8.54
CA GLY A 149 6.15 5.39 -9.81
C GLY A 149 4.75 5.56 -10.38
N GLY A 150 4.45 6.75 -10.89
CA GLY A 150 3.14 7.06 -11.48
C GLY A 150 1.97 7.10 -10.51
N ASN A 151 2.20 6.99 -9.19
CA ASN A 151 1.11 7.02 -8.22
C ASN A 151 0.60 8.44 -7.99
N THR A 152 -0.67 8.56 -7.61
CA THR A 152 -1.32 9.81 -7.26
C THR A 152 -1.53 9.89 -5.76
N PHE A 153 -0.91 10.89 -5.11
CA PHE A 153 -1.10 11.23 -3.71
C PHE A 153 -1.95 12.49 -3.62
N VAL A 154 -3.18 12.38 -3.11
CA VAL A 154 -4.14 13.49 -3.12
C VAL A 154 -4.99 13.55 -1.85
N GLY A 155 -5.16 14.74 -1.29
CA GLY A 155 -6.05 14.99 -0.14
C GLY A 155 -5.65 14.28 1.16
N ASN A 156 -4.44 13.78 1.29
CA ASN A 156 -3.96 13.18 2.52
C ASN A 156 -3.57 14.29 3.52
N LEU A 157 -3.81 14.09 4.81
CA LEU A 157 -3.36 15.05 5.82
C LEU A 157 -1.84 15.06 5.96
N ARG A 158 -1.20 13.92 5.77
CA ARG A 158 0.26 13.76 5.67
C ARG A 158 0.59 12.75 4.58
N GLN A 159 1.62 13.03 3.79
CA GLN A 159 1.98 12.15 2.68
C GLN A 159 2.80 10.93 3.15
N ALA A 160 3.71 11.12 4.09
CA ALA A 160 4.54 10.01 4.57
C ALA A 160 4.92 10.19 6.05
N ASP A 161 5.32 9.10 6.69
CA ASP A 161 5.94 9.09 8.02
C ASP A 161 6.86 7.88 8.15
N THR A 162 7.92 8.00 8.95
CA THR A 162 8.86 6.90 9.18
C THR A 162 9.17 6.71 10.65
N THR A 163 9.27 5.46 11.07
CA THR A 163 9.74 5.07 12.39
C THR A 163 11.04 4.29 12.22
N GLY A 164 12.16 4.97 12.44
CA GLY A 164 13.49 4.41 12.21
C GLY A 164 13.87 4.34 10.72
N GLY A 165 15.06 4.78 10.38
CA GLY A 165 15.55 4.88 9.01
C GLY A 165 15.14 6.16 8.29
N SER A 166 15.37 6.20 6.99
CA SER A 166 15.02 7.31 6.11
C SER A 166 14.10 6.83 5.00
N ILE A 167 13.05 7.59 4.72
CA ILE A 167 12.18 7.35 3.57
C ILE A 167 12.95 7.53 2.26
N GLU A 168 13.93 8.43 2.24
CA GLU A 168 14.61 8.88 1.02
C GLU A 168 15.74 7.97 0.59
N HIS A 169 16.54 7.44 1.53
CA HIS A 169 17.87 6.90 1.21
C HIS A 169 17.91 5.49 0.63
N HIS A 170 16.83 4.71 0.72
CA HIS A 170 16.87 3.31 0.30
C HIS A 170 15.65 2.86 -0.49
N ASN A 171 14.77 3.80 -0.82
CA ASN A 171 13.57 3.58 -1.59
C ASN A 171 13.59 4.44 -2.85
N SER A 172 12.96 4.00 -3.92
CA SER A 172 12.85 4.77 -5.15
C SER A 172 11.47 5.41 -5.26
N TRP A 173 11.44 6.72 -5.50
CA TRP A 173 10.21 7.47 -5.72
C TRP A 173 9.94 7.72 -7.20
N GLN A 174 10.56 6.92 -8.04
CA GLN A 174 10.32 6.84 -9.47
C GLN A 174 10.51 5.41 -9.97
N ILE A 175 9.83 5.05 -11.03
CA ILE A 175 9.99 3.79 -11.77
C ILE A 175 10.05 4.14 -13.26
N ASP A 176 11.09 3.68 -13.95
CA ASP A 176 11.33 3.92 -15.37
C ASP A 176 11.30 5.42 -15.75
N GLY A 177 11.86 6.28 -14.88
CA GLY A 177 11.90 7.73 -15.06
C GLY A 177 10.59 8.46 -14.72
N ARG A 178 9.53 7.75 -14.37
CA ARG A 178 8.24 8.34 -14.01
C ARG A 178 8.10 8.47 -12.50
N GLY A 179 8.03 9.70 -12.00
CA GLY A 179 7.78 10.06 -10.61
C GLY A 179 6.31 9.88 -10.20
N ASN A 180 5.91 10.50 -9.10
CA ASN A 180 4.55 10.45 -8.57
C ASN A 180 3.92 11.85 -8.58
N TYR A 181 2.60 11.91 -8.65
CA TYR A 181 1.84 13.14 -8.44
C TYR A 181 1.59 13.37 -6.95
N TRP A 182 1.88 14.60 -6.48
CA TRP A 182 1.65 15.04 -5.11
C TRP A 182 0.82 16.33 -5.14
N ASP A 183 -0.35 16.34 -4.55
CA ASP A 183 -1.24 17.49 -4.56
C ASP A 183 -0.72 18.71 -3.77
N ASP A 184 0.23 18.48 -2.87
CA ASP A 184 0.92 19.52 -2.10
C ASP A 184 2.28 19.92 -2.70
N TYR A 185 2.62 19.44 -3.89
CA TYR A 185 3.83 19.83 -4.62
C TYR A 185 3.82 21.33 -4.94
N ARG A 186 4.93 22.01 -4.68
CA ARG A 186 5.12 23.45 -4.87
C ARG A 186 6.26 23.81 -5.82
N GLY A 187 6.78 22.83 -6.54
CA GLY A 187 7.76 23.04 -7.59
C GLY A 187 7.15 23.64 -8.85
N TYR A 188 7.95 23.84 -9.85
CA TYR A 188 7.54 24.31 -11.18
C TYR A 188 7.97 23.30 -12.24
N ASP A 189 7.31 23.38 -13.37
CA ASP A 189 7.57 22.63 -14.59
C ASP A 189 7.94 23.68 -15.64
N ALA A 190 9.24 23.88 -15.89
CA ALA A 190 9.74 24.95 -16.73
C ALA A 190 9.69 24.59 -18.21
N ASP A 191 9.79 23.31 -18.55
CA ASP A 191 9.77 22.83 -19.93
C ASP A 191 8.39 22.36 -20.40
N GLY A 192 7.40 22.26 -19.47
CA GLY A 192 6.01 21.96 -19.80
C GLY A 192 5.76 20.49 -20.12
N ASP A 193 6.61 19.58 -19.66
CA ASP A 193 6.47 18.15 -19.93
C ASP A 193 5.49 17.44 -18.98
N GLY A 194 4.94 18.16 -18.00
CA GLY A 194 4.03 17.65 -16.98
C GLY A 194 4.73 17.03 -15.76
N MET A 195 6.05 17.11 -15.71
CA MET A 195 6.87 16.70 -14.57
C MET A 195 7.54 17.92 -13.93
N GLY A 196 7.61 17.95 -12.62
CA GLY A 196 8.27 19.06 -11.95
C GLY A 196 9.79 18.96 -12.03
N ASP A 197 10.47 20.07 -12.40
CA ASP A 197 11.93 20.17 -12.49
C ASP A 197 12.64 20.15 -11.12
N ILE A 198 11.89 20.27 -10.04
CA ILE A 198 12.40 20.24 -8.68
C ILE A 198 11.83 19.02 -7.98
N GLU A 199 12.68 18.24 -7.35
CA GLU A 199 12.27 17.06 -6.58
C GLU A 199 11.27 17.42 -5.48
N TYR A 200 10.25 16.58 -5.30
CA TYR A 200 9.36 16.67 -4.14
C TYR A 200 10.17 16.45 -2.85
N ARG A 201 10.07 17.37 -1.92
CA ARG A 201 10.72 17.26 -0.62
C ARG A 201 9.71 16.98 0.47
N TYR A 202 9.79 15.79 1.01
CA TYR A 202 9.04 15.41 2.20
C TYR A 202 9.46 16.27 3.41
N ARG A 203 8.46 16.81 4.13
CA ARG A 203 8.69 17.55 5.38
C ARG A 203 8.13 16.71 6.54
N PRO A 204 9.00 16.10 7.37
CA PRO A 204 8.54 15.41 8.58
C PRO A 204 7.90 16.39 9.56
N ALA A 205 6.80 15.96 10.21
CA ALA A 205 6.05 16.82 11.14
C ALA A 205 6.83 17.32 12.37
N TYR A 206 8.01 16.80 12.62
CA TYR A 206 8.88 17.18 13.74
C TYR A 206 9.98 18.20 13.38
N GLY A 207 10.01 18.70 12.15
CA GLY A 207 11.02 19.67 11.70
C GLY A 207 10.74 21.13 12.04
N GLU A 208 9.58 21.50 12.57
CA GLU A 208 9.20 22.89 12.83
C GLU A 208 9.36 23.37 14.29
N LEU A 209 9.89 22.56 15.20
CA LEU A 209 10.05 22.92 16.62
C LEU A 209 11.46 23.26 17.04
N VAL A 210 12.36 23.61 16.10
CA VAL A 210 13.70 24.10 16.41
C VAL A 210 13.95 25.40 15.63
N GLN A 211 13.35 26.48 16.10
CA GLN A 211 13.88 27.86 16.01
C GLN A 211 13.57 28.60 17.29
#